data_34e18d1dcf1a282a3ec9d6771db23e4b
#
_entry.id   34e18d1dcf1a282a3ec9d6771db23e4b
#
_cell.length_a   1.000
_cell.length_b   1.000
_cell.length_c   1.000
_cell.angle_alpha   90.00
_cell.angle_beta   90.00
_cell.angle_gamma   90.00
#
_symmetry.space_group_name_H-M   'P 1'
#
loop_
_entity.id
_entity.type
_entity.pdbx_description
1 polymer ?
#
loop_
_entity_poly.entity_id
_entity_poly.type
_entity_poly.pdbx_seq_one_letter_code
_entity_poly.pdbx_strand_id
1 'polypeptide(L)'
;MFTSRRRLFMFLWPVLLWHLPVRAQETTAVAPTGTQIRWVTLHQLERSLPREPIRVVFDVDDTALFSSPGFQWGTAQYGGHIVTAGVSVREEDLASPEDRRKFREFWTRMNNELDQYSVKKWIADELVRMHKARGDTIYFVTKRIFTGSEKLTETLRKTFELPELQPVIFTSRDSKTPAFRRVEAVLSYGDSDGDIRESIAAGVRPIRVLRSRTSVNHEPTNNGAFGEEVLVNSEF
;
A
#
# COMPACT_ATOMS: atom_id res chain seq x y z
N MET A 1 36.39 -17.86 -82.37
CA MET A 1 37.05 -19.10 -82.40
C MET A 1 36.64 -19.87 -81.20
N PHE A 2 36.15 -20.98 -81.33
CA PHE A 2 35.53 -22.02 -80.50
C PHE A 2 35.00 -21.64 -79.10
N THR A 3 33.68 -21.51 -79.00
CA THR A 3 32.87 -21.45 -77.81
C THR A 3 32.32 -22.83 -77.45
N SER A 4 32.71 -23.37 -76.30
CA SER A 4 32.18 -24.62 -75.79
C SER A 4 31.10 -24.29 -74.72
N ARG A 5 29.85 -24.62 -75.03
CA ARG A 5 28.75 -24.60 -74.13
C ARG A 5 28.71 -25.91 -73.30
N ARG A 6 28.86 -25.82 -71.99
CA ARG A 6 28.58 -26.91 -71.06
C ARG A 6 27.16 -26.72 -70.55
N ARG A 7 26.28 -27.69 -70.80
CA ARG A 7 24.97 -27.81 -70.25
C ARG A 7 25.08 -28.40 -68.86
N LEU A 8 24.53 -27.67 -67.83
CA LEU A 8 24.38 -28.13 -66.49
C LEU A 8 22.99 -28.79 -66.34
N PHE A 9 22.97 -30.09 -66.06
CA PHE A 9 21.75 -30.81 -65.71
C PHE A 9 21.48 -30.57 -64.22
N MET A 10 20.36 -29.88 -63.87
CA MET A 10 19.86 -29.79 -62.53
C MET A 10 18.92 -30.97 -62.25
N PHE A 11 19.35 -31.85 -61.35
CA PHE A 11 18.50 -32.87 -60.75
C PHE A 11 17.66 -32.24 -59.66
N LEU A 12 16.35 -32.17 -59.88
CA LEU A 12 15.36 -31.82 -58.88
C LEU A 12 15.00 -33.07 -58.08
N TRP A 13 15.39 -33.11 -56.82
CA TRP A 13 14.91 -34.08 -55.86
C TRP A 13 13.61 -33.53 -55.18
N PRO A 14 12.51 -34.29 -55.11
CA PRO A 14 11.34 -33.88 -54.36
C PRO A 14 11.60 -34.08 -52.87
N VAL A 15 11.62 -33.01 -52.09
CA VAL A 15 11.60 -33.06 -50.64
C VAL A 15 10.18 -33.38 -50.21
N LEU A 16 9.95 -34.60 -49.75
CA LEU A 16 8.70 -35.02 -49.13
C LEU A 16 8.64 -34.41 -47.72
N LEU A 17 7.89 -33.32 -47.54
CA LEU A 17 7.59 -32.76 -46.24
C LEU A 17 6.54 -33.62 -45.53
N TRP A 18 6.98 -34.40 -44.59
CA TRP A 18 6.09 -35.08 -43.65
C TRP A 18 5.54 -34.05 -42.67
N HIS A 19 4.26 -33.69 -42.86
CA HIS A 19 3.52 -32.92 -41.86
C HIS A 19 3.11 -33.83 -40.71
N LEU A 20 3.85 -33.80 -39.63
CA LEU A 20 3.41 -34.33 -38.34
C LEU A 20 2.36 -33.37 -37.77
N PRO A 21 1.22 -33.84 -37.30
CA PRO A 21 0.24 -32.99 -36.62
C PRO A 21 0.85 -32.58 -35.27
N VAL A 22 1.11 -31.28 -35.11
CA VAL A 22 1.41 -30.69 -33.80
C VAL A 22 0.11 -30.79 -32.99
N ARG A 23 0.10 -31.77 -32.09
CA ARG A 23 -0.96 -31.89 -31.08
C ARG A 23 -0.81 -30.70 -30.15
N ALA A 24 -1.69 -29.71 -30.28
CA ALA A 24 -1.80 -28.64 -29.31
C ALA A 24 -2.11 -29.28 -27.97
N GLN A 25 -1.16 -29.20 -27.04
CA GLN A 25 -1.47 -29.46 -25.63
C GLN A 25 -2.36 -28.32 -25.17
N GLU A 26 -3.63 -28.63 -24.96
CA GLU A 26 -4.52 -27.78 -24.18
C GLU A 26 -3.92 -27.68 -22.79
N THR A 27 -3.18 -26.59 -22.57
CA THR A 27 -2.83 -26.16 -21.21
C THR A 27 -4.16 -25.72 -20.59
N THR A 28 -4.80 -26.63 -19.89
CA THR A 28 -5.87 -26.27 -18.96
C THR A 28 -5.25 -25.30 -17.97
N ALA A 29 -5.47 -24.01 -18.19
CA ALA A 29 -5.21 -23.00 -17.20
C ALA A 29 -6.07 -23.34 -15.98
N VAL A 30 -5.44 -23.93 -14.97
CA VAL A 30 -6.05 -24.09 -13.65
C VAL A 30 -6.33 -22.66 -13.20
N ALA A 31 -7.62 -22.29 -13.16
CA ALA A 31 -8.04 -21.05 -12.54
C ALA A 31 -7.41 -21.00 -11.14
N PRO A 32 -6.83 -19.88 -10.70
CA PRO A 32 -6.29 -19.79 -9.37
C PRO A 32 -7.41 -20.15 -8.40
N THR A 33 -7.21 -21.22 -7.65
CA THR A 33 -8.08 -21.60 -6.53
C THR A 33 -8.18 -20.36 -5.66
N GLY A 34 -9.36 -19.73 -5.61
CA GLY A 34 -9.60 -18.50 -4.88
C GLY A 34 -9.05 -18.65 -3.46
N THR A 35 -8.02 -17.88 -3.16
CA THR A 35 -7.41 -17.91 -1.83
C THR A 35 -8.48 -17.47 -0.85
N GLN A 36 -8.90 -18.36 0.03
CA GLN A 36 -9.92 -18.04 1.03
C GLN A 36 -9.38 -16.94 1.93
N ILE A 37 -10.10 -15.81 2.00
CA ILE A 37 -9.70 -14.67 2.83
C ILE A 37 -9.64 -15.13 4.30
N ARG A 38 -8.52 -14.86 4.95
CA ARG A 38 -8.30 -15.17 6.37
C ARG A 38 -8.89 -14.05 7.24
N TRP A 39 -10.17 -14.12 7.47
CA TRP A 39 -10.84 -13.20 8.39
C TRP A 39 -10.45 -13.45 9.84
N VAL A 40 -10.09 -12.40 10.57
CA VAL A 40 -9.74 -12.45 12.00
C VAL A 40 -10.51 -11.41 12.79
N THR A 41 -10.90 -11.75 13.99
CA THR A 41 -11.44 -10.79 14.96
C THR A 41 -10.30 -10.18 15.78
N LEU A 42 -10.56 -9.04 16.42
CA LEU A 42 -9.60 -8.42 17.35
C LEU A 42 -9.13 -9.42 18.43
N HIS A 43 -10.04 -10.17 19.02
CA HIS A 43 -9.71 -11.17 20.04
C HIS A 43 -8.85 -12.33 19.48
N GLN A 44 -9.13 -12.82 18.27
CA GLN A 44 -8.27 -13.82 17.62
C GLN A 44 -6.88 -13.30 17.34
N LEU A 45 -6.80 -12.05 16.85
CA LEU A 45 -5.53 -11.37 16.62
C LEU A 45 -4.72 -11.25 17.91
N GLU A 46 -5.32 -10.72 18.98
CA GLU A 46 -4.68 -10.56 20.29
C GLU A 46 -4.10 -11.89 20.81
N ARG A 47 -4.89 -12.96 20.76
CA ARG A 47 -4.46 -14.30 21.19
C ARG A 47 -3.35 -14.91 20.35
N SER A 48 -3.17 -14.45 19.12
CA SER A 48 -2.13 -14.93 18.20
C SER A 48 -0.79 -14.18 18.35
N LEU A 49 -0.76 -13.10 19.14
CA LEU A 49 0.47 -12.33 19.37
C LEU A 49 1.41 -13.04 20.34
N PRO A 50 2.73 -12.84 20.23
CA PRO A 50 3.70 -13.28 21.23
C PRO A 50 3.34 -12.76 22.63
N ARG A 51 3.77 -13.43 23.67
CA ARG A 51 3.56 -12.96 25.06
C ARG A 51 4.41 -11.72 25.37
N GLU A 52 5.62 -11.68 24.81
CA GLU A 52 6.56 -10.56 25.00
C GLU A 52 6.08 -9.34 24.22
N PRO A 53 6.37 -8.13 24.72
CA PRO A 53 6.12 -6.89 24.00
C PRO A 53 6.78 -6.89 22.62
N ILE A 54 6.06 -6.37 21.62
CA ILE A 54 6.53 -6.28 20.26
C ILE A 54 6.51 -4.83 19.75
N ARG A 55 7.14 -4.60 18.60
CA ARG A 55 7.06 -3.34 17.86
C ARG A 55 6.02 -3.46 16.76
N VAL A 56 5.04 -2.56 16.77
CA VAL A 56 3.94 -2.56 15.82
C VAL A 56 3.91 -1.25 15.04
N VAL A 57 3.51 -1.33 13.79
CA VAL A 57 3.39 -0.18 12.91
C VAL A 57 1.96 -0.03 12.43
N PHE A 58 1.47 1.21 12.46
CA PHE A 58 0.21 1.61 11.87
C PHE A 58 0.47 2.51 10.66
N ASP A 59 -0.20 2.26 9.55
CA ASP A 59 -0.44 3.31 8.57
C ASP A 59 -1.40 4.36 9.15
N VAL A 60 -1.42 5.55 8.56
CA VAL A 60 -2.21 6.67 9.07
C VAL A 60 -3.55 6.78 8.34
N ASP A 61 -3.52 7.01 7.02
CA ASP A 61 -4.70 7.34 6.24
C ASP A 61 -5.56 6.10 5.98
N ASP A 62 -6.85 6.16 6.32
CA ASP A 62 -7.81 5.05 6.25
C ASP A 62 -7.48 3.82 7.11
N THR A 63 -6.35 3.82 7.82
CA THR A 63 -5.97 2.81 8.80
C THR A 63 -6.19 3.29 10.22
N ALA A 64 -5.50 4.34 10.64
CA ALA A 64 -5.65 4.94 11.97
C ALA A 64 -6.69 6.07 11.98
N LEU A 65 -6.68 6.89 10.95
CA LEU A 65 -7.58 8.02 10.75
C LEU A 65 -8.38 7.86 9.45
N PHE A 66 -9.67 8.11 9.49
CA PHE A 66 -10.45 8.41 8.30
C PHE A 66 -10.18 9.86 7.90
N SER A 67 -9.22 10.07 7.00
CA SER A 67 -8.70 11.38 6.62
C SER A 67 -9.30 11.96 5.34
N SER A 68 -10.29 11.28 4.77
CA SER A 68 -11.00 11.71 3.57
C SER A 68 -11.50 13.17 3.60
N PRO A 69 -11.98 13.75 4.72
CA PRO A 69 -12.40 15.14 4.74
C PRO A 69 -11.28 16.12 4.35
N GLY A 70 -10.06 15.91 4.85
CA GLY A 70 -8.90 16.74 4.52
C GLY A 70 -8.50 16.62 3.04
N PHE A 71 -8.51 15.41 2.50
CA PHE A 71 -8.23 15.16 1.08
C PHE A 71 -9.30 15.75 0.16
N GLN A 72 -10.59 15.61 0.49
CA GLN A 72 -11.69 16.24 -0.27
C GLN A 72 -11.58 17.76 -0.29
N TRP A 73 -11.28 18.35 0.87
CA TRP A 73 -11.03 19.78 0.95
C TRP A 73 -9.86 20.17 0.04
N GLY A 74 -8.74 19.46 0.09
CA GLY A 74 -7.58 19.70 -0.76
C GLY A 74 -7.91 19.60 -2.25
N THR A 75 -8.63 18.57 -2.65
CA THR A 75 -9.09 18.39 -4.04
C THR A 75 -9.94 19.58 -4.51
N ALA A 76 -10.85 20.04 -3.66
CA ALA A 76 -11.72 21.19 -3.98
C ALA A 76 -10.94 22.52 -4.10
N GLN A 77 -9.90 22.72 -3.27
CA GLN A 77 -9.12 23.95 -3.25
C GLN A 77 -8.02 24.01 -4.31
N TYR A 78 -7.35 22.88 -4.56
CA TYR A 78 -6.14 22.84 -5.39
C TYR A 78 -6.32 22.07 -6.71
N GLY A 79 -7.40 21.32 -6.85
CA GLY A 79 -7.69 20.49 -8.02
C GLY A 79 -7.23 19.04 -7.89
N GLY A 80 -7.99 18.13 -8.50
CA GLY A 80 -7.77 16.69 -8.42
C GLY A 80 -6.45 16.21 -9.07
N HIS A 81 -5.86 16.99 -9.98
CA HIS A 81 -4.56 16.67 -10.56
C HIS A 81 -3.37 16.94 -9.60
N ILE A 82 -3.60 17.75 -8.56
CA ILE A 82 -2.59 18.07 -7.53
C ILE A 82 -2.82 17.22 -6.28
N VAL A 83 -4.09 17.08 -5.89
CA VAL A 83 -4.47 16.41 -4.66
C VAL A 83 -5.46 15.29 -4.99
N THR A 84 -4.97 14.08 -5.01
CA THR A 84 -5.82 12.88 -5.12
C THR A 84 -5.36 11.87 -4.07
N ALA A 85 -6.26 11.50 -3.18
CA ALA A 85 -5.97 10.46 -2.21
C ALA A 85 -5.70 9.13 -2.93
N GLY A 86 -4.61 8.46 -2.57
CA GLY A 86 -4.23 7.18 -3.14
C GLY A 86 -3.69 7.20 -4.58
N VAL A 87 -3.47 8.39 -5.14
CA VAL A 87 -2.69 8.54 -6.37
C VAL A 87 -1.31 9.07 -6.01
N SER A 88 -0.28 8.39 -6.49
CA SER A 88 1.12 8.74 -6.21
C SER A 88 1.57 9.96 -7.03
N VAL A 89 0.93 11.12 -6.80
CA VAL A 89 1.43 12.38 -7.35
C VAL A 89 2.66 12.79 -6.54
N ARG A 90 3.75 13.03 -7.22
CA ARG A 90 4.98 13.62 -6.66
C ARG A 90 5.13 15.05 -7.14
N GLU A 91 5.88 15.87 -6.42
CA GLU A 91 6.09 17.25 -6.79
C GLU A 91 6.77 17.40 -8.16
N GLU A 92 7.71 16.52 -8.46
CA GLU A 92 8.43 16.45 -9.73
C GLU A 92 7.56 16.11 -10.94
N ASP A 93 6.42 15.44 -10.72
CA ASP A 93 5.47 15.09 -11.79
C ASP A 93 4.62 16.30 -12.23
N LEU A 94 4.62 17.38 -11.44
CA LEU A 94 3.81 18.55 -11.70
C LEU A 94 4.52 19.52 -12.67
N ALA A 95 3.86 19.82 -13.78
CA ALA A 95 4.46 20.58 -14.88
C ALA A 95 4.75 22.04 -14.50
N SER A 96 3.82 22.71 -13.78
CA SER A 96 3.92 24.13 -13.51
C SER A 96 4.52 24.45 -12.13
N PRO A 97 5.29 25.54 -11.99
CA PRO A 97 5.73 26.02 -10.68
C PRO A 97 4.57 26.35 -9.73
N GLU A 98 3.45 26.79 -10.27
CA GLU A 98 2.23 27.09 -9.50
C GLU A 98 1.63 25.80 -8.90
N ASP A 99 1.54 24.72 -9.67
CA ASP A 99 1.02 23.44 -9.19
C ASP A 99 1.95 22.85 -8.12
N ARG A 100 3.26 22.95 -8.29
CA ARG A 100 4.22 22.55 -7.25
C ARG A 100 4.06 23.36 -5.97
N ARG A 101 3.81 24.68 -6.07
CA ARG A 101 3.53 25.51 -4.90
C ARG A 101 2.26 25.04 -4.17
N LYS A 102 1.17 24.82 -4.92
CA LYS A 102 -0.12 24.31 -4.39
C LYS A 102 0.03 22.96 -3.74
N PHE A 103 0.82 22.05 -4.33
CA PHE A 103 1.11 20.73 -3.79
C PHE A 103 1.80 20.82 -2.42
N ARG A 104 2.85 21.64 -2.31
CA ARG A 104 3.54 21.86 -1.02
C ARG A 104 2.62 22.48 0.02
N GLU A 105 1.82 23.48 -0.38
CA GLU A 105 0.85 24.14 0.51
C GLU A 105 -0.18 23.14 1.03
N PHE A 106 -0.74 22.29 0.15
CA PHE A 106 -1.67 21.24 0.58
C PHE A 106 -1.04 20.32 1.63
N TRP A 107 0.14 19.77 1.36
CA TRP A 107 0.78 18.85 2.29
C TRP A 107 1.16 19.52 3.62
N THR A 108 1.61 20.76 3.58
CA THR A 108 1.85 21.53 4.81
C THR A 108 0.57 21.66 5.62
N ARG A 109 -0.54 21.98 4.99
CA ARG A 109 -1.83 22.09 5.68
C ARG A 109 -2.38 20.73 6.13
N MET A 110 -2.26 19.70 5.29
CA MET A 110 -2.70 18.35 5.63
C MET A 110 -2.02 17.85 6.91
N ASN A 111 -0.70 18.01 6.99
CA ASN A 111 0.08 17.51 8.12
C ASN A 111 -0.03 18.36 9.39
N ASN A 112 -0.55 19.59 9.30
CA ASN A 112 -0.56 20.55 10.42
C ASN A 112 -1.95 21.03 10.84
N GLU A 113 -2.93 21.01 9.93
CA GLU A 113 -4.22 21.65 10.17
C GLU A 113 -5.40 20.72 9.86
N LEU A 114 -5.37 20.01 8.72
CA LEU A 114 -6.55 19.34 8.19
C LEU A 114 -6.92 18.06 8.97
N ASP A 115 -5.98 17.46 9.70
CA ASP A 115 -6.27 16.31 10.56
C ASP A 115 -7.22 16.62 11.71
N GLN A 116 -7.47 17.90 12.02
CA GLN A 116 -8.56 18.25 12.94
C GLN A 116 -9.94 17.81 12.43
N TYR A 117 -10.09 17.58 11.13
CA TYR A 117 -11.31 17.08 10.48
C TYR A 117 -11.27 15.57 10.22
N SER A 118 -10.14 14.93 10.48
CA SER A 118 -10.01 13.48 10.39
C SER A 118 -10.71 12.81 11.55
N VAL A 119 -11.35 11.67 11.30
CA VAL A 119 -12.05 10.90 12.33
C VAL A 119 -11.17 9.74 12.74
N LYS A 120 -10.91 9.61 14.04
CA LYS A 120 -10.24 8.43 14.60
C LYS A 120 -11.09 7.19 14.28
N LYS A 121 -10.50 6.18 13.64
CA LYS A 121 -11.21 4.93 13.40
C LYS A 121 -11.37 4.19 14.73
N TRP A 122 -12.58 3.72 14.98
CA TRP A 122 -12.88 2.97 16.21
C TRP A 122 -11.96 1.75 16.35
N ILE A 123 -11.76 1.00 15.25
CA ILE A 123 -10.89 -0.17 15.29
C ILE A 123 -9.44 0.18 15.61
N ALA A 124 -8.94 1.30 15.12
CA ALA A 124 -7.58 1.75 15.45
C ALA A 124 -7.44 2.09 16.93
N ASP A 125 -8.47 2.70 17.53
CA ASP A 125 -8.49 2.96 18.96
C ASP A 125 -8.44 1.66 19.78
N GLU A 126 -9.21 0.65 19.41
CA GLU A 126 -9.20 -0.67 20.07
C GLU A 126 -7.84 -1.38 19.91
N LEU A 127 -7.26 -1.34 18.71
CA LEU A 127 -5.93 -1.90 18.46
C LEU A 127 -4.85 -1.19 19.28
N VAL A 128 -4.86 0.14 19.32
CA VAL A 128 -3.92 0.93 20.12
C VAL A 128 -4.07 0.61 21.61
N ARG A 129 -5.31 0.51 22.13
CA ARG A 129 -5.55 0.11 23.53
C ARG A 129 -5.01 -1.27 23.83
N MET A 130 -5.25 -2.25 22.95
CA MET A 130 -4.73 -3.60 23.07
C MET A 130 -3.20 -3.58 23.16
N HIS A 131 -2.50 -2.91 22.25
CA HIS A 131 -1.05 -2.84 22.22
C HIS A 131 -0.47 -2.08 23.43
N LYS A 132 -1.13 -0.99 23.89
CA LYS A 132 -0.77 -0.30 25.13
C LYS A 132 -0.84 -1.23 26.34
N ALA A 133 -1.95 -1.97 26.47
CA ALA A 133 -2.15 -2.91 27.59
C ALA A 133 -1.10 -4.02 27.61
N ARG A 134 -0.57 -4.40 26.46
CA ARG A 134 0.52 -5.39 26.31
C ARG A 134 1.92 -4.83 26.56
N GLY A 135 2.08 -3.50 26.60
CA GLY A 135 3.39 -2.83 26.67
C GLY A 135 4.13 -2.81 25.33
N ASP A 136 3.43 -3.02 24.22
CA ASP A 136 4.02 -2.99 22.87
C ASP A 136 4.44 -1.55 22.50
N THR A 137 5.48 -1.42 21.67
CA THR A 137 5.90 -0.10 21.14
C THR A 137 5.16 0.18 19.83
N ILE A 138 4.48 1.31 19.79
CA ILE A 138 3.64 1.71 18.64
C ILE A 138 4.38 2.76 17.81
N TYR A 139 4.41 2.55 16.49
CA TYR A 139 4.91 3.49 15.49
C TYR A 139 3.81 3.80 14.49
N PHE A 140 3.84 5.01 13.92
CA PHE A 140 3.06 5.38 12.75
C PHE A 140 3.99 5.65 11.57
N VAL A 141 3.67 5.09 10.41
CA VAL A 141 4.43 5.24 9.16
C VAL A 141 3.47 5.61 8.03
N THR A 142 3.67 6.75 7.40
CA THR A 142 2.78 7.27 6.37
C THR A 142 3.52 7.58 5.07
N LYS A 143 2.81 7.48 3.94
CA LYS A 143 3.28 7.93 2.62
C LYS A 143 3.05 9.42 2.36
N ARG A 144 2.50 10.15 3.31
CA ARG A 144 2.37 11.61 3.19
C ARG A 144 3.73 12.24 2.91
N ILE A 145 3.70 13.37 2.20
CA ILE A 145 4.91 14.15 1.90
C ILE A 145 5.39 14.85 3.18
N PHE A 146 6.67 14.67 3.48
CA PHE A 146 7.33 15.40 4.56
C PHE A 146 7.63 16.83 4.13
N THR A 147 7.19 17.83 4.90
CA THR A 147 7.37 19.25 4.60
C THR A 147 8.32 19.96 5.56
N GLY A 148 8.73 19.28 6.64
CA GLY A 148 9.70 19.78 7.61
C GLY A 148 9.10 20.49 8.84
N SER A 149 7.76 20.54 8.94
CA SER A 149 7.09 21.24 10.05
C SER A 149 5.82 20.50 10.54
N GLU A 150 5.86 19.16 10.52
CA GLU A 150 4.68 18.32 10.79
C GLU A 150 4.26 18.28 12.25
N LYS A 151 2.97 18.55 12.49
CA LYS A 151 2.31 18.36 13.78
C LYS A 151 1.59 17.01 13.91
N LEU A 152 1.64 16.17 12.88
CA LEU A 152 0.92 14.88 12.86
C LEU A 152 1.30 14.00 14.06
N THR A 153 2.56 13.97 14.49
CA THR A 153 2.97 13.24 15.70
C THR A 153 2.21 13.72 16.94
N GLU A 154 2.08 15.03 17.11
CA GLU A 154 1.34 15.61 18.23
C GLU A 154 -0.15 15.31 18.13
N THR A 155 -0.70 15.39 16.92
CA THR A 155 -2.10 15.05 16.66
C THR A 155 -2.39 13.61 17.03
N LEU A 156 -1.61 12.64 16.56
CA LEU A 156 -1.79 11.22 16.88
C LEU A 156 -1.53 10.93 18.37
N ARG A 157 -0.55 11.59 18.97
CA ARG A 157 -0.29 11.48 20.41
C ARG A 157 -1.52 11.86 21.25
N LYS A 158 -2.18 12.94 20.89
CA LYS A 158 -3.42 13.40 21.56
C LYS A 158 -4.61 12.49 21.24
N THR A 159 -4.78 12.14 19.95
CA THR A 159 -5.91 11.36 19.46
C THR A 159 -5.97 9.96 20.09
N PHE A 160 -4.83 9.31 20.27
CA PHE A 160 -4.69 7.94 20.80
C PHE A 160 -4.18 7.88 22.25
N GLU A 161 -4.01 9.02 22.89
CA GLU A 161 -3.50 9.10 24.27
C GLU A 161 -2.16 8.34 24.44
N LEU A 162 -1.21 8.62 23.56
CA LEU A 162 0.12 8.02 23.51
C LEU A 162 1.20 9.04 23.88
N PRO A 163 1.43 9.38 25.18
CA PRO A 163 2.38 10.42 25.58
C PRO A 163 3.81 10.14 25.08
N GLU A 164 4.19 8.87 25.04
CA GLU A 164 5.53 8.42 24.63
C GLU A 164 5.62 8.07 23.13
N LEU A 165 4.63 8.50 22.32
CA LEU A 165 4.64 8.21 20.88
C LEU A 165 5.91 8.74 20.23
N GLN A 166 6.63 7.85 19.54
CA GLN A 166 7.78 8.22 18.72
C GLN A 166 7.33 9.08 17.53
N PRO A 167 8.23 9.92 16.98
CA PRO A 167 7.90 10.73 15.81
C PRO A 167 7.36 9.88 14.66
N VAL A 168 6.29 10.35 14.02
CA VAL A 168 5.72 9.73 12.82
C VAL A 168 6.78 9.68 11.72
N ILE A 169 6.87 8.55 11.05
CA ILE A 169 7.81 8.35 9.96
C ILE A 169 7.09 8.64 8.64
N PHE A 170 7.53 9.69 7.97
CA PHE A 170 7.06 10.06 6.64
C PHE A 170 7.97 9.43 5.59
N THR A 171 7.38 8.74 4.62
CA THR A 171 8.17 8.16 3.52
C THR A 171 8.09 8.96 2.23
N SER A 172 7.30 10.01 2.18
CA SER A 172 7.18 10.92 1.02
C SER A 172 6.94 10.18 -0.30
N ARG A 173 5.96 9.27 -0.29
CA ARG A 173 5.61 8.38 -1.41
C ARG A 173 6.60 7.24 -1.68
N ASP A 174 7.70 7.16 -0.96
CA ASP A 174 8.61 6.02 -1.07
C ASP A 174 8.07 4.81 -0.30
N SER A 175 8.72 3.66 -0.50
CA SER A 175 8.35 2.43 0.19
C SER A 175 8.52 2.54 1.70
N LYS A 176 7.54 2.02 2.45
CA LYS A 176 7.61 1.89 3.91
C LYS A 176 8.54 0.77 4.38
N THR A 177 8.96 -0.15 3.49
CA THR A 177 9.80 -1.31 3.81
C THR A 177 11.07 -0.96 4.60
N PRO A 178 11.85 0.09 4.22
CA PRO A 178 13.01 0.48 5.02
C PRO A 178 12.65 0.98 6.42
N ALA A 179 11.52 1.69 6.57
CA ALA A 179 11.05 2.16 7.86
C ALA A 179 10.66 1.00 8.78
N PHE A 180 9.94 0.01 8.26
CA PHE A 180 9.54 -1.19 9.00
C PHE A 180 10.76 -1.98 9.51
N ARG A 181 11.78 -2.16 8.67
CA ARG A 181 13.03 -2.80 9.07
C ARG A 181 13.79 -2.01 10.12
N ARG A 182 13.86 -0.67 9.96
CA ARG A 182 14.58 0.21 10.91
C ARG A 182 13.98 0.18 12.31
N VAL A 183 12.66 0.11 12.43
CA VAL A 183 11.99 0.00 13.72
C VAL A 183 11.86 -1.45 14.18
N GLU A 184 12.37 -2.42 13.42
CA GLU A 184 12.27 -3.86 13.68
C GLU A 184 10.81 -4.27 13.97
N ALA A 185 9.89 -3.83 13.12
CA ALA A 185 8.48 -4.13 13.28
C ALA A 185 8.22 -5.64 13.19
N VAL A 186 7.33 -6.13 14.03
CA VAL A 186 6.86 -7.52 14.03
C VAL A 186 5.50 -7.63 13.35
N LEU A 187 4.67 -6.59 13.52
CA LEU A 187 3.30 -6.52 13.05
C LEU A 187 3.05 -5.15 12.41
N SER A 188 2.23 -5.12 11.37
CA SER A 188 1.79 -3.88 10.76
C SER A 188 0.31 -3.90 10.44
N TYR A 189 -0.31 -2.73 10.51
CA TYR A 189 -1.68 -2.48 10.12
C TYR A 189 -1.71 -1.52 8.94
N GLY A 190 -2.48 -1.86 7.90
CA GLY A 190 -2.63 -1.04 6.71
C GLY A 190 -3.90 -1.38 5.94
N ASP A 191 -4.42 -0.43 5.18
CA ASP A 191 -5.65 -0.60 4.41
C ASP A 191 -5.39 -0.88 2.91
N SER A 192 -4.24 -0.45 2.38
CA SER A 192 -3.91 -0.57 0.97
C SER A 192 -3.11 -1.84 0.62
N ASP A 193 -3.18 -2.25 -0.66
CA ASP A 193 -2.32 -3.32 -1.18
C ASP A 193 -0.83 -2.99 -1.06
N GLY A 194 -0.50 -1.69 -1.13
CA GLY A 194 0.85 -1.19 -0.91
C GLY A 194 1.36 -1.53 0.48
N ASP A 195 0.58 -1.24 1.52
CA ASP A 195 0.94 -1.52 2.91
C ASP A 195 1.21 -3.00 3.14
N ILE A 196 0.33 -3.85 2.61
CA ILE A 196 0.46 -5.30 2.78
C ILE A 196 1.73 -5.83 2.09
N ARG A 197 1.95 -5.46 0.82
CA ARG A 197 3.14 -5.91 0.07
C ARG A 197 4.43 -5.42 0.70
N GLU A 198 4.46 -4.18 1.16
CA GLU A 198 5.64 -3.57 1.78
C GLU A 198 5.96 -4.19 3.14
N SER A 199 4.93 -4.59 3.89
CA SER A 199 5.08 -5.35 5.13
C SER A 199 5.67 -6.73 4.87
N ILE A 200 5.12 -7.48 3.90
CA ILE A 200 5.64 -8.79 3.49
C ILE A 200 7.10 -8.67 3.04
N ALA A 201 7.43 -7.66 2.23
CA ALA A 201 8.80 -7.41 1.76
C ALA A 201 9.77 -7.06 2.90
N ALA A 202 9.26 -6.53 4.01
CA ALA A 202 10.05 -6.26 5.22
C ALA A 202 10.20 -7.49 6.14
N GLY A 203 9.45 -8.57 5.90
CA GLY A 203 9.35 -9.71 6.81
C GLY A 203 8.43 -9.46 8.01
N VAL A 204 7.53 -8.48 7.91
CA VAL A 204 6.57 -8.08 8.94
C VAL A 204 5.23 -8.74 8.67
N ARG A 205 4.55 -9.23 9.71
CA ARG A 205 3.19 -9.79 9.61
C ARG A 205 2.19 -8.68 9.29
N PRO A 206 1.53 -8.68 8.11
CA PRO A 206 0.55 -7.68 7.78
C PRO A 206 -0.84 -8.04 8.29
N ILE A 207 -1.55 -7.07 8.82
CA ILE A 207 -2.98 -7.14 9.12
C ILE A 207 -3.69 -6.09 8.29
N ARG A 208 -4.63 -6.52 7.47
CA ARG A 208 -5.46 -5.64 6.67
C ARG A 208 -6.55 -5.01 7.53
N VAL A 209 -6.58 -3.69 7.58
CA VAL A 209 -7.71 -2.90 8.08
C VAL A 209 -8.60 -2.57 6.90
N LEU A 210 -9.90 -2.77 7.02
CA LEU A 210 -10.84 -2.46 5.94
C LEU A 210 -10.95 -0.95 5.75
N ARG A 211 -10.90 -0.52 4.50
CA ARG A 211 -11.15 0.87 4.14
C ARG A 211 -12.63 1.17 4.21
N SER A 212 -13.00 2.36 4.71
CA SER A 212 -14.39 2.83 4.68
C SER A 212 -14.88 2.95 3.23
N ARG A 213 -16.13 2.59 2.99
CA ARG A 213 -16.78 2.72 1.67
C ARG A 213 -16.93 4.18 1.23
N THR A 214 -16.84 5.11 2.16
CA THR A 214 -16.93 6.55 1.89
C THR A 214 -15.56 7.20 1.76
N SER A 215 -14.49 6.43 1.80
CA SER A 215 -13.14 6.93 1.59
C SER A 215 -12.97 7.43 0.16
N VAL A 216 -12.26 8.54 0.02
CA VAL A 216 -11.83 9.10 -1.28
C VAL A 216 -10.47 8.58 -1.71
N ASN A 217 -9.90 7.65 -0.98
CA ASN A 217 -8.63 7.03 -1.32
C ASN A 217 -8.82 6.01 -2.45
N HIS A 218 -8.07 6.17 -3.54
CA HIS A 218 -8.13 5.32 -4.73
C HIS A 218 -7.03 4.25 -4.79
N GLU A 219 -6.18 4.13 -3.77
CA GLU A 219 -5.21 3.03 -3.72
C GLU A 219 -5.92 1.67 -3.75
N PRO A 220 -5.40 0.68 -4.51
CA PRO A 220 -6.00 -0.65 -4.55
C PRO A 220 -6.11 -1.28 -3.16
N THR A 221 -7.23 -1.97 -2.91
CA THR A 221 -7.50 -2.71 -1.67
C THR A 221 -8.15 -4.05 -2.00
N ASN A 222 -7.32 -5.05 -2.37
CA ASN A 222 -7.74 -6.41 -2.69
C ASN A 222 -7.59 -7.29 -1.44
N ASN A 223 -8.62 -7.30 -0.61
CA ASN A 223 -8.58 -7.97 0.69
C ASN A 223 -8.26 -9.46 0.57
N GLY A 224 -7.24 -9.93 1.27
CA GLY A 224 -6.78 -11.31 1.27
C GLY A 224 -5.95 -11.73 0.05
N ALA A 225 -5.73 -10.83 -0.93
CA ALA A 225 -5.05 -11.17 -2.18
C ALA A 225 -3.58 -11.58 -2.01
N PHE A 226 -2.96 -11.23 -0.91
CA PHE A 226 -1.55 -11.53 -0.60
C PHE A 226 -1.41 -12.59 0.51
N GLY A 227 -2.51 -13.26 0.91
CA GLY A 227 -2.54 -14.22 2.00
C GLY A 227 -2.50 -13.58 3.40
N GLU A 228 -2.68 -12.28 3.48
CA GLU A 228 -2.76 -11.54 4.73
C GLU A 228 -4.03 -11.87 5.53
N GLU A 229 -4.01 -11.58 6.81
CA GLU A 229 -5.19 -11.59 7.66
C GLU A 229 -5.97 -10.29 7.51
N VAL A 230 -7.28 -10.40 7.40
CA VAL A 230 -8.20 -9.26 7.24
C VAL A 230 -9.03 -9.13 8.51
N LEU A 231 -8.92 -7.97 9.16
CA LEU A 231 -9.62 -7.69 10.40
C LEU A 231 -11.10 -7.40 10.13
N VAL A 232 -12.00 -8.19 10.70
CA VAL A 232 -13.45 -8.01 10.53
C VAL A 232 -13.93 -6.70 11.17
N ASN A 233 -14.96 -6.07 10.60
CA ASN A 233 -15.60 -4.84 11.12
C ASN A 233 -14.61 -3.70 11.37
N SER A 234 -13.58 -3.59 10.53
CA SER A 234 -12.49 -2.63 10.71
C SER A 234 -12.59 -1.41 9.78
N GLU A 235 -13.70 -1.22 9.10
CA GLU A 235 -13.96 -0.07 8.24
C GLU A 235 -14.23 1.23 9.00
N PHE A 236 -14.56 1.16 10.32
CA PHE A 236 -14.92 2.30 11.17
C PHE A 236 -13.94 2.55 12.31
#